data_32e4b13db0ed6f879b206db952944534
#
_entry.id   32e4b13db0ed6f879b206db952944534
#
_cell.length_a   1.000
_cell.length_b   1.000
_cell.length_c   1.000
_cell.angle_alpha   90.00
_cell.angle_beta   90.00
_cell.angle_gamma   90.00
#
_symmetry.space_group_name_H-M   'P 1'
#
loop_
_entity.id
_entity.type
_entity.pdbx_description
1 polymer ?
#
loop_
_entity_poly.entity_id
_entity_poly.type
_entity_poly.pdbx_seq_one_letter_code
_entity_poly.pdbx_strand_id
1 'polypeptide(L)'
;NKSGYLAIVVTNQPVIARGDCTFEELQTIHDKMETELGKVGAFVDAIYVCPHHTDKGFEGERPEYKCNCDCRKPKPGLLLQAAKDFNIDLSESYMIGDSHRDVEAGENAGVKKSINVEENKKYVLLNLIEQITA
;
A
#
# COMPACT_ATOMS: atom_id res chain seq x y z
N ASN A 1 3.91 -13.07 8.53
CA ASN A 1 5.31 -12.89 8.96
C ASN A 1 6.05 -14.22 9.15
N LYS A 2 5.38 -15.23 9.72
CA LYS A 2 6.02 -16.53 10.03
C LYS A 2 6.36 -17.39 8.82
N SER A 3 5.81 -17.08 7.65
CA SER A 3 5.98 -17.87 6.42
C SER A 3 7.20 -17.49 5.59
N GLY A 4 7.99 -16.50 6.01
CA GLY A 4 9.14 -16.00 5.29
C GLY A 4 8.84 -14.90 4.27
N TYR A 5 7.59 -14.49 4.13
CA TYR A 5 7.21 -13.34 3.31
C TYR A 5 7.34 -12.03 4.08
N LEU A 6 7.76 -10.98 3.37
CA LEU A 6 7.65 -9.61 3.88
C LEU A 6 6.21 -9.11 3.68
N ALA A 7 5.71 -8.39 4.67
CA ALA A 7 4.41 -7.71 4.61
C ALA A 7 4.65 -6.22 4.39
N ILE A 8 4.38 -5.74 3.19
CA ILE A 8 4.60 -4.35 2.80
C ILE A 8 3.25 -3.70 2.49
N VAL A 9 2.98 -2.55 3.09
CA VAL A 9 1.81 -1.73 2.78
C VAL A 9 2.19 -0.69 1.73
N VAL A 10 1.40 -0.60 0.66
CA VAL A 10 1.52 0.43 -0.37
C VAL A 10 0.18 1.16 -0.49
N THR A 11 0.18 2.46 -0.26
CA THR A 11 -1.07 3.21 -0.12
C THR A 11 -1.03 4.57 -0.79
N ASN A 12 -2.12 4.92 -1.50
CA ASN A 12 -2.35 6.28 -1.96
C ASN A 12 -2.97 7.08 -0.82
N GLN A 13 -2.36 8.23 -0.49
CA GLN A 13 -2.86 9.14 0.55
C GLN A 13 -2.93 10.56 0.00
N PRO A 14 -3.85 10.84 -0.92
CA PRO A 14 -3.99 12.18 -1.52
C PRO A 14 -4.40 13.26 -0.51
N VAL A 15 -4.86 12.86 0.66
CA VAL A 15 -5.21 13.77 1.76
C VAL A 15 -4.04 14.69 2.15
N ILE A 16 -2.79 14.24 1.97
CA ILE A 16 -1.60 15.08 2.20
C ILE A 16 -1.58 16.24 1.21
N ALA A 17 -1.74 15.97 -0.08
CA ALA A 17 -1.76 17.01 -1.12
C ALA A 17 -2.97 17.94 -1.00
N ARG A 18 -4.11 17.42 -0.54
CA ARG A 18 -5.32 18.19 -0.30
C ARG A 18 -5.24 19.07 0.94
N GLY A 19 -4.26 18.84 1.82
CA GLY A 19 -4.10 19.57 3.06
C GLY A 19 -4.99 19.09 4.20
N ASP A 20 -5.69 17.97 4.04
CA ASP A 20 -6.60 17.39 5.05
C ASP A 20 -5.86 16.64 6.16
N CYS A 21 -4.61 16.28 5.89
CA CYS A 21 -3.78 15.51 6.81
C CYS A 21 -2.30 15.88 6.61
N THR A 22 -1.55 16.03 7.69
CA THR A 22 -0.11 16.22 7.64
C THR A 22 0.61 14.86 7.65
N PHE A 23 1.92 14.85 7.30
CA PHE A 23 2.74 13.66 7.44
C PHE A 23 2.82 13.18 8.89
N GLU A 24 2.87 14.10 9.85
CA GLU A 24 2.89 13.80 11.29
C GLU A 24 1.58 13.11 11.71
N GLU A 25 0.45 13.61 11.25
CA GLU A 25 -0.87 13.01 11.52
C GLU A 25 -0.98 11.62 10.89
N LEU A 26 -0.51 11.46 9.65
CA LEU A 26 -0.48 10.17 8.98
C LEU A 26 0.43 9.18 9.72
N GLN A 27 1.60 9.63 10.19
CA GLN A 27 2.50 8.80 10.99
C GLN A 27 1.82 8.31 12.27
N THR A 28 1.04 9.16 12.93
CA THR A 28 0.26 8.80 14.11
C THR A 28 -0.74 7.69 13.81
N ILE A 29 -1.42 7.77 12.66
CA ILE A 29 -2.35 6.72 12.20
C ILE A 29 -1.61 5.40 11.97
N HIS A 30 -0.45 5.44 11.30
CA HIS A 30 0.37 4.26 11.05
C HIS A 30 0.92 3.64 12.35
N ASP A 31 1.34 4.48 13.30
CA ASP A 31 1.82 4.03 14.61
C ASP A 31 0.72 3.29 15.36
N LYS A 32 -0.52 3.79 15.29
CA LYS A 32 -1.67 3.12 15.89
C LYS A 32 -1.93 1.76 15.24
N MET A 33 -1.84 1.69 13.92
CA MET A 33 -1.99 0.42 13.19
C MET A 33 -0.94 -0.59 13.65
N GLU A 34 0.32 -0.20 13.72
CA GLU A 34 1.41 -1.07 14.18
C GLU A 34 1.21 -1.53 15.61
N THR A 35 0.74 -0.63 16.49
CA THR A 35 0.43 -0.96 17.88
C THR A 35 -0.69 -2.01 17.97
N GLU A 36 -1.77 -1.82 17.22
CA GLU A 36 -2.88 -2.78 17.23
C GLU A 36 -2.48 -4.15 16.65
N LEU A 37 -1.68 -4.16 15.59
CA LEU A 37 -1.12 -5.40 15.04
C LEU A 37 -0.21 -6.09 16.05
N GLY A 38 0.61 -5.33 16.75
CA GLY A 38 1.53 -5.84 17.77
C GLY A 38 0.83 -6.57 18.91
N LYS A 39 -0.40 -6.17 19.26
CA LYS A 39 -1.20 -6.84 20.31
C LYS A 39 -1.53 -8.29 19.98
N VAL A 40 -1.54 -8.65 18.70
CA VAL A 40 -1.80 -10.02 18.22
C VAL A 40 -0.54 -10.68 17.65
N GLY A 41 0.64 -10.10 17.88
CA GLY A 41 1.92 -10.64 17.42
C GLY A 41 2.19 -10.44 15.92
N ALA A 42 1.48 -9.52 15.27
CA ALA A 42 1.66 -9.21 13.86
C ALA A 42 2.40 -7.89 13.66
N PHE A 43 3.07 -7.74 12.51
CA PHE A 43 3.71 -6.48 12.13
C PHE A 43 3.80 -6.34 10.61
N VAL A 44 3.97 -5.11 10.14
CA VAL A 44 4.32 -4.83 8.75
C VAL A 44 5.78 -4.43 8.66
N ASP A 45 6.47 -4.89 7.62
CA ASP A 45 7.91 -4.64 7.45
C ASP A 45 8.18 -3.21 6.96
N ALA A 46 7.28 -2.64 6.17
CA ALA A 46 7.37 -1.25 5.71
C ALA A 46 6.02 -0.73 5.23
N ILE A 47 5.89 0.58 5.19
CA ILE A 47 4.73 1.30 4.68
C ILE A 47 5.20 2.32 3.66
N TYR A 48 4.74 2.21 2.42
CA TYR A 48 5.04 3.16 1.34
C TYR A 48 3.80 3.98 1.02
N VAL A 49 3.96 5.28 0.98
CA VAL A 49 2.86 6.24 0.80
C VAL A 49 3.08 7.05 -0.46
N CYS A 50 2.03 7.21 -1.27
CA CYS A 50 1.99 8.23 -2.30
C CYS A 50 1.12 9.40 -1.81
N PRO A 51 1.70 10.55 -1.47
CA PRO A 51 0.95 11.70 -0.98
C PRO A 51 0.38 12.58 -2.09
N HIS A 52 0.73 12.31 -3.34
CA HIS A 52 0.47 13.19 -4.47
C HIS A 52 -0.97 13.12 -4.96
N HIS A 53 -1.43 14.21 -5.54
CA HIS A 53 -2.73 14.35 -6.16
C HIS A 53 -2.66 15.31 -7.33
N THR A 54 -3.38 15.03 -8.40
CA THR A 54 -3.38 15.89 -9.60
C THR A 54 -4.55 16.90 -9.63
N ASP A 55 -5.59 16.66 -8.85
CA ASP A 55 -6.77 17.53 -8.82
C ASP A 55 -6.46 18.86 -8.13
N LYS A 56 -7.21 19.91 -8.51
CA LYS A 56 -7.02 21.27 -8.04
C LYS A 56 -8.30 21.79 -7.36
N GLY A 57 -8.15 22.84 -6.54
CA GLY A 57 -9.26 23.59 -6.01
C GLY A 57 -9.76 23.15 -4.64
N PHE A 58 -9.00 22.34 -3.93
CA PHE A 58 -9.32 21.99 -2.54
C PHE A 58 -8.82 23.07 -1.59
N GLU A 59 -9.66 23.48 -0.64
CA GLU A 59 -9.26 24.39 0.43
C GLU A 59 -8.16 23.73 1.27
N GLY A 60 -7.09 24.48 1.57
CA GLY A 60 -5.97 23.98 2.36
C GLY A 60 -5.00 23.08 1.60
N GLU A 61 -5.15 22.94 0.29
CA GLU A 61 -4.29 22.08 -0.53
C GLU A 61 -2.82 22.47 -0.42
N ARG A 62 -1.96 21.45 -0.60
CA ARG A 62 -0.51 21.64 -0.64
C ARG A 62 -0.03 21.51 -2.09
N PRO A 63 0.26 22.62 -2.79
CA PRO A 63 0.63 22.58 -4.21
C PRO A 63 1.87 21.75 -4.50
N GLU A 64 2.82 21.66 -3.56
CA GLU A 64 4.06 20.88 -3.71
C GLU A 64 3.82 19.37 -3.86
N TYR A 65 2.66 18.86 -3.41
CA TYR A 65 2.27 17.47 -3.56
C TYR A 65 1.28 17.24 -4.71
N LYS A 66 0.94 18.29 -5.43
CA LYS A 66 0.04 18.23 -6.57
C LYS A 66 0.84 18.03 -7.84
N CYS A 67 1.16 16.81 -8.14
CA CYS A 67 1.94 16.46 -9.31
C CYS A 67 1.51 15.12 -9.89
N ASN A 68 1.86 14.93 -11.15
CA ASN A 68 1.75 13.63 -11.80
C ASN A 68 3.00 12.82 -11.41
N CYS A 69 2.85 11.85 -10.53
CA CYS A 69 3.93 11.04 -10.00
C CYS A 69 3.91 9.61 -10.54
N ASP A 70 4.99 8.86 -10.32
CA ASP A 70 5.09 7.45 -10.67
C ASP A 70 4.65 6.52 -9.52
N CYS A 71 4.41 7.08 -8.33
CA CYS A 71 4.10 6.29 -7.13
C CYS A 71 2.60 6.05 -6.91
N ARG A 72 1.71 6.85 -7.51
CA ARG A 72 0.27 6.70 -7.32
C ARG A 72 -0.27 5.50 -8.11
N LYS A 73 -0.86 4.54 -7.40
CA LYS A 73 -1.52 3.40 -8.04
C LYS A 73 -2.61 3.88 -9.00
N PRO A 74 -2.75 3.31 -10.18
CA PRO A 74 -2.21 2.03 -10.65
C PRO A 74 -0.77 2.04 -11.16
N LYS A 75 -0.04 3.12 -11.03
CA LYS A 75 1.38 3.14 -11.37
C LYS A 75 2.19 2.31 -10.36
N PRO A 76 3.26 1.64 -10.78
CA PRO A 76 3.95 0.66 -9.95
C PRO A 76 5.04 1.25 -9.05
N GLY A 77 5.20 2.57 -8.99
CA GLY A 77 6.35 3.21 -8.35
C GLY A 77 6.60 2.79 -6.90
N LEU A 78 5.55 2.67 -6.08
CA LEU A 78 5.70 2.25 -4.69
C LEU A 78 6.18 0.80 -4.58
N LEU A 79 5.69 -0.10 -5.43
CA LEU A 79 6.09 -1.50 -5.45
C LEU A 79 7.54 -1.65 -5.91
N LEU A 80 7.93 -0.89 -6.94
CA LEU A 80 9.30 -0.88 -7.44
C LEU A 80 10.27 -0.33 -6.40
N GLN A 81 9.88 0.69 -5.66
CA GLN A 81 10.70 1.26 -4.58
C GLN A 81 10.88 0.25 -3.44
N ALA A 82 9.81 -0.41 -3.03
CA ALA A 82 9.88 -1.46 -2.01
C ALA A 82 10.78 -2.60 -2.44
N ALA A 83 10.68 -3.05 -3.69
CA ALA A 83 11.51 -4.10 -4.23
C ALA A 83 12.99 -3.72 -4.21
N LYS A 84 13.31 -2.48 -4.51
CA LYS A 84 14.68 -1.95 -4.45
C LYS A 84 15.21 -1.90 -3.02
N ASP A 85 14.40 -1.36 -2.09
CA ASP A 85 14.83 -1.14 -0.71
C ASP A 85 15.06 -2.44 0.06
N PHE A 86 14.26 -3.46 -0.22
CA PHE A 86 14.30 -4.75 0.49
C PHE A 86 14.83 -5.90 -0.37
N ASN A 87 15.28 -5.63 -1.59
CA ASN A 87 15.73 -6.66 -2.52
C ASN A 87 14.67 -7.74 -2.74
N ILE A 88 13.44 -7.32 -3.01
CA ILE A 88 12.28 -8.20 -3.18
C ILE A 88 12.25 -8.77 -4.61
N ASP A 89 12.01 -10.07 -4.73
CA ASP A 89 11.70 -10.68 -6.00
C ASP A 89 10.20 -10.51 -6.30
N LEU A 90 9.90 -9.54 -7.16
CA LEU A 90 8.50 -9.26 -7.55
C LEU A 90 7.86 -10.44 -8.27
N SER A 91 8.64 -11.22 -9.03
CA SER A 91 8.12 -12.41 -9.73
C SER A 91 7.64 -13.53 -8.78
N GLU A 92 8.04 -13.47 -7.52
CA GLU A 92 7.61 -14.38 -6.46
C GLU A 92 6.71 -13.69 -5.42
N SER A 93 6.28 -12.48 -5.71
CA SER A 93 5.48 -11.66 -4.80
C SER A 93 4.01 -11.61 -5.21
N TYR A 94 3.18 -11.26 -4.24
CA TYR A 94 1.73 -11.13 -4.43
C TYR A 94 1.29 -9.72 -4.08
N MET A 95 0.43 -9.13 -4.92
CA MET A 95 -0.25 -7.89 -4.62
C MET A 95 -1.70 -8.20 -4.24
N ILE A 96 -2.14 -7.68 -3.11
CA ILE A 96 -3.50 -7.87 -2.61
C ILE A 96 -4.10 -6.51 -2.31
N GLY A 97 -5.28 -6.25 -2.86
CA GLY A 97 -5.99 -5.00 -2.64
C GLY A 97 -7.47 -5.12 -2.91
N ASP A 98 -8.21 -4.07 -2.61
CA ASP A 98 -9.67 -4.02 -2.73
C ASP A 98 -10.15 -3.22 -3.96
N SER A 99 -9.23 -2.73 -4.78
CA SER A 99 -9.59 -1.98 -5.99
C SER A 99 -8.82 -2.47 -7.22
N HIS A 100 -9.37 -2.17 -8.40
CA HIS A 100 -8.69 -2.48 -9.66
C HIS A 100 -7.34 -1.73 -9.80
N ARG A 101 -7.18 -0.57 -9.14
CA ARG A 101 -5.92 0.18 -9.13
C ARG A 101 -4.81 -0.60 -8.43
N ASP A 102 -5.14 -1.32 -7.37
CA ASP A 102 -4.19 -2.19 -6.66
C ASP A 102 -3.76 -3.35 -7.55
N VAL A 103 -4.72 -4.00 -8.20
CA VAL A 103 -4.45 -5.12 -9.12
C VAL A 103 -3.56 -4.67 -10.28
N GLU A 104 -3.88 -3.56 -10.93
CA GLU A 104 -3.09 -3.02 -12.03
C GLU A 104 -1.68 -2.62 -11.59
N ALA A 105 -1.53 -2.03 -10.40
CA ALA A 105 -0.21 -1.67 -9.87
C ALA A 105 0.67 -2.90 -9.71
N GLY A 106 0.12 -3.99 -9.20
CA GLY A 106 0.83 -5.27 -9.10
C GLY A 106 1.22 -5.83 -10.46
N GLU A 107 0.30 -5.85 -11.40
CA GLU A 107 0.55 -6.31 -12.77
C GLU A 107 1.63 -5.46 -13.45
N ASN A 108 1.54 -4.13 -13.32
CA ASN A 108 2.52 -3.21 -13.89
C ASN A 108 3.91 -3.36 -13.24
N ALA A 109 3.98 -3.76 -11.99
CA ALA A 109 5.25 -4.02 -11.30
C ALA A 109 5.83 -5.41 -11.62
N GLY A 110 5.05 -6.31 -12.20
CA GLY A 110 5.50 -7.66 -12.56
C GLY A 110 5.43 -8.67 -11.43
N VAL A 111 4.48 -8.52 -10.50
CA VAL A 111 4.28 -9.52 -9.45
C VAL A 111 3.74 -10.83 -10.01
N LYS A 112 3.94 -11.91 -9.27
CA LYS A 112 3.49 -13.25 -9.65
C LYS A 112 1.98 -13.31 -9.84
N LYS A 113 1.23 -12.67 -8.93
CA LYS A 113 -0.23 -12.60 -8.99
C LYS A 113 -0.73 -11.37 -8.26
N SER A 114 -1.65 -10.65 -8.89
CA SER A 114 -2.42 -9.56 -8.28
C SER A 114 -3.83 -10.06 -7.98
N ILE A 115 -4.29 -9.85 -6.76
CA ILE A 115 -5.56 -10.39 -6.28
C ILE A 115 -6.44 -9.26 -5.77
N ASN A 116 -7.67 -9.17 -6.29
CA ASN A 116 -8.68 -8.28 -5.78
C ASN A 116 -9.49 -9.02 -4.70
N VAL A 117 -9.51 -8.47 -3.48
CA VAL A 117 -10.38 -8.94 -2.42
C VAL A 117 -11.61 -8.05 -2.41
N GLU A 118 -12.78 -8.64 -2.65
CA GLU A 118 -14.02 -7.89 -2.63
C GLU A 118 -14.31 -7.38 -1.23
N GLU A 119 -14.75 -6.11 -1.16
CA GLU A 119 -15.29 -5.53 0.07
C GLU A 119 -16.36 -6.44 0.65
N ASN A 120 -16.40 -6.57 1.97
CA ASN A 120 -17.44 -7.30 2.72
C ASN A 120 -17.38 -8.83 2.75
N LYS A 121 -16.37 -9.46 2.17
CA LYS A 121 -16.17 -10.90 2.37
C LYS A 121 -15.22 -11.13 3.54
N LYS A 122 -15.79 -11.28 4.71
CA LYS A 122 -15.13 -11.28 6.03
C LYS A 122 -13.88 -12.16 6.18
N TYR A 123 -13.68 -13.18 5.38
CA TYR A 123 -12.54 -14.09 5.54
C TYR A 123 -11.78 -14.34 4.23
N VAL A 124 -12.06 -13.60 3.18
CA VAL A 124 -11.40 -13.80 1.88
C VAL A 124 -9.90 -13.56 1.97
N LEU A 125 -9.49 -12.48 2.63
CA LEU A 125 -8.08 -12.14 2.78
C LEU A 125 -7.32 -13.22 3.57
N LEU A 126 -7.89 -13.69 4.67
CA LEU A 126 -7.28 -14.76 5.47
C LEU A 126 -7.11 -16.04 4.66
N ASN A 127 -8.15 -16.45 3.95
CA ASN A 127 -8.10 -17.65 3.10
C ASN A 127 -7.04 -17.53 2.00
N LEU A 128 -6.92 -16.36 1.37
CA LEU A 128 -5.91 -16.09 0.36
C LEU A 128 -4.50 -16.18 0.93
N ILE A 129 -4.29 -15.60 2.10
CA ILE A 129 -2.99 -15.64 2.78
C ILE A 129 -2.63 -17.08 3.13
N GLU A 130 -3.56 -17.86 3.64
CA GLU A 130 -3.34 -19.29 3.94
C GLU A 130 -2.96 -20.09 2.69
N GLN A 131 -3.59 -19.83 1.55
CA GLN A 131 -3.26 -20.48 0.27
C GLN A 131 -1.86 -20.10 -0.23
N ILE A 132 -1.47 -18.82 -0.10
CA ILE A 132 -0.16 -18.33 -0.52
C ILE A 132 0.96 -18.91 0.34
N THR A 133 0.71 -19.07 1.63
CA THR A 133 1.73 -19.44 2.63
C THR A 133 1.74 -20.93 2.98
N ALA A 134 0.87 -21.69 2.38
CA ALA A 134 0.75 -23.13 2.64
C ALA A 134 1.96 -23.96 2.13
#